data_83debe2a1c33fe2c5d5b48bfe5797549
#
_entry.id   83debe2a1c33fe2c5d5b48bfe5797549
#
_cell.length_a   1.000
_cell.length_b   1.000
_cell.length_c   1.000
_cell.angle_alpha   90.00
_cell.angle_beta   90.00
_cell.angle_gamma   90.00
#
_symmetry.space_group_name_H-M   'P 1'
#
loop_
_entity.id
_entity.type
_entity.pdbx_description
1 polymer ?
#
loop_
_entity_poly.entity_id
_entity_poly.type
_entity_poly.pdbx_seq_one_letter_code
_entity_poly.pdbx_strand_id
1 'polypeptide(L)'
;MSKRACGLVIFRRIQGQIEYLLMQTSYGNHHWTPPKGHVDPGESDMVTALRETEEEAGFVKDDLKIFEDAKQELNYNVNGKPKIVIYWLAELIKKDKNARLSSEHQDFKWLGIDDACKMSGYEDMERALRHFDRYIATKNNQ
;
A
#
# COMPACT_ATOMS: atom_id res chain seq x y z
N MET A 1 -10.65 22.30 -0.67
CA MET A 1 -10.71 21.08 0.14
C MET A 1 -9.66 20.08 -0.31
N SER A 2 -8.99 19.45 0.63
CA SER A 2 -8.00 18.40 0.33
C SER A 2 -8.70 17.13 -0.12
N LYS A 3 -8.14 16.49 -1.15
CA LYS A 3 -8.57 15.13 -1.49
C LYS A 3 -7.90 14.16 -0.53
N ARG A 4 -8.63 13.11 -0.17
CA ARG A 4 -8.16 12.11 0.78
C ARG A 4 -8.29 10.74 0.19
N ALA A 5 -7.19 9.96 0.24
CA ALA A 5 -7.15 8.58 -0.20
C ALA A 5 -6.52 7.73 0.89
N CYS A 6 -6.87 6.45 0.92
CA CYS A 6 -6.34 5.53 1.92
C CYS A 6 -6.04 4.19 1.28
N GLY A 7 -5.03 3.51 1.81
CA GLY A 7 -4.63 2.21 1.30
C GLY A 7 -3.81 1.43 2.30
N LEU A 8 -3.28 0.30 1.83
CA LEU A 8 -2.46 -0.59 2.64
C LEU A 8 -1.13 -0.84 1.93
N VAL A 9 -0.04 -0.71 2.67
CA VAL A 9 1.26 -1.23 2.23
C VAL A 9 1.30 -2.68 2.70
N ILE A 10 1.21 -3.60 1.74
CA ILE A 10 1.08 -5.03 2.02
C ILE A 10 2.44 -5.70 1.84
N PHE A 11 2.87 -6.45 2.84
CA PHE A 11 4.08 -7.25 2.72
C PHE A 11 3.77 -8.71 2.96
N ARG A 12 4.66 -9.56 2.48
CA ARG A 12 4.62 -11.01 2.72
C ARG A 12 6.02 -11.49 3.09
N ARG A 13 6.07 -12.66 3.74
CA ARG A 13 7.34 -13.30 4.09
C ARG A 13 7.51 -14.54 3.22
N ILE A 14 8.56 -14.54 2.40
CA ILE A 14 8.91 -15.68 1.54
C ILE A 14 10.32 -16.11 1.89
N GLN A 15 10.46 -17.33 2.45
CA GLN A 15 11.75 -17.91 2.81
C GLN A 15 12.63 -16.93 3.62
N GLY A 16 12.01 -16.30 4.62
CA GLY A 16 12.71 -15.35 5.47
C GLY A 16 12.90 -13.95 4.89
N GLN A 17 12.51 -13.73 3.65
CA GLN A 17 12.61 -12.43 2.99
C GLN A 17 11.29 -11.69 3.03
N ILE A 18 11.35 -10.37 3.18
CA ILE A 18 10.18 -9.49 3.16
C ILE A 18 10.02 -8.91 1.76
N GLU A 19 8.81 -9.06 1.21
CA GLU A 19 8.48 -8.48 -0.09
C GLU A 19 7.23 -7.62 0.04
N TYR A 20 7.24 -6.49 -0.67
CA TYR A 20 6.15 -5.52 -0.68
C TYR A 20 5.41 -5.57 -2.00
N LEU A 21 4.09 -5.43 -1.94
CA LEU A 21 3.25 -5.39 -3.14
C LEU A 21 3.21 -3.99 -3.71
N LEU A 22 3.57 -3.87 -4.98
CA LEU A 22 3.33 -2.66 -5.76
C LEU A 22 2.52 -3.03 -6.99
N MET A 23 1.61 -2.15 -7.38
CA MET A 23 0.74 -2.34 -8.54
C MET A 23 0.95 -1.20 -9.52
N GLN A 24 1.02 -1.53 -10.80
CA GLN A 24 1.23 -0.53 -11.85
C GLN A 24 -0.12 -0.04 -12.37
N THR A 25 -0.34 1.26 -12.30
CA THR A 25 -1.58 1.84 -12.80
C THR A 25 -1.68 1.69 -14.32
N SER A 26 -2.90 1.50 -14.82
CA SER A 26 -3.17 1.40 -16.26
C SER A 26 -3.42 2.77 -16.90
N TYR A 27 -3.32 3.85 -16.12
CA TYR A 27 -3.58 5.22 -16.56
C TYR A 27 -2.42 6.13 -16.14
N GLY A 28 -2.42 7.35 -16.67
CA GLY A 28 -1.41 8.35 -16.33
C GLY A 28 -0.01 7.91 -16.73
N ASN A 29 0.94 8.09 -15.84
CA ASN A 29 2.35 7.77 -16.09
C ASN A 29 2.67 6.30 -15.83
N HIS A 30 1.66 5.45 -15.60
CA HIS A 30 1.84 4.02 -15.29
C HIS A 30 2.77 3.81 -14.11
N HIS A 31 2.65 4.64 -13.08
CA HIS A 31 3.50 4.53 -11.90
C HIS A 31 3.09 3.33 -11.03
N TRP A 32 4.02 2.94 -10.16
CA TRP A 32 3.84 1.80 -9.26
C TRP A 32 3.50 2.29 -7.86
N THR A 33 2.46 1.73 -7.26
CA THR A 33 1.93 2.19 -5.98
C THR A 33 1.27 1.04 -5.23
N PRO A 34 1.26 1.10 -3.89
CA PRO A 34 0.41 0.16 -3.13
C PRO A 34 -1.07 0.40 -3.47
N PRO A 35 -1.95 -0.59 -3.24
CA PRO A 35 -3.39 -0.37 -3.46
C PRO A 35 -3.91 0.73 -2.55
N LYS A 36 -4.65 1.67 -3.13
CA LYS A 36 -5.23 2.82 -2.42
C LYS A 36 -6.30 3.46 -3.28
N GLY A 37 -7.19 4.21 -2.65
CA GLY A 37 -8.19 4.96 -3.38
C GLY A 37 -8.89 5.98 -2.51
N HIS A 38 -9.79 6.73 -3.12
CA HIS A 38 -10.43 7.88 -2.48
C HIS A 38 -11.45 7.46 -1.43
N VAL A 39 -11.49 8.22 -0.34
CA VAL A 39 -12.49 8.03 0.73
C VAL A 39 -13.85 8.47 0.19
N ASP A 40 -14.83 7.57 0.27
CA ASP A 40 -16.21 7.89 -0.11
C ASP A 40 -16.92 8.59 1.05
N PRO A 41 -17.96 9.38 0.76
CA PRO A 41 -18.73 10.03 1.83
C PRO A 41 -19.22 9.03 2.88
N GLY A 42 -18.95 9.33 4.14
CA GLY A 42 -19.37 8.50 5.25
C GLY A 42 -18.45 7.34 5.58
N GLU A 43 -17.41 7.08 4.78
CA GLU A 43 -16.44 6.04 5.09
C GLU A 43 -15.37 6.52 6.06
N SER A 44 -14.92 5.63 6.96
CA SER A 44 -13.70 5.88 7.70
C SER A 44 -12.49 5.57 6.82
N ASP A 45 -11.32 6.09 7.23
CA ASP A 45 -10.09 5.84 6.47
C ASP A 45 -9.77 4.35 6.36
N MET A 46 -9.94 3.60 7.46
CA MET A 46 -9.65 2.15 7.44
C MET A 46 -10.62 1.40 6.55
N VAL A 47 -11.91 1.75 6.57
CA VAL A 47 -12.90 1.12 5.70
C VAL A 47 -12.51 1.36 4.24
N THR A 48 -12.09 2.58 3.89
CA THR A 48 -11.64 2.89 2.55
C THR A 48 -10.42 2.05 2.16
N ALA A 49 -9.42 1.96 3.06
CA ALA A 49 -8.21 1.20 2.77
C ALA A 49 -8.53 -0.27 2.50
N LEU A 50 -9.43 -0.86 3.29
CA LEU A 50 -9.84 -2.26 3.12
C LEU A 50 -10.64 -2.45 1.83
N ARG A 51 -11.58 -1.55 1.54
CA ARG A 51 -12.40 -1.62 0.32
C ARG A 51 -11.53 -1.52 -0.93
N GLU A 52 -10.66 -0.52 -0.98
CA GLU A 52 -9.77 -0.31 -2.13
C GLU A 52 -8.81 -1.48 -2.32
N THR A 53 -8.29 -2.04 -1.23
CA THR A 53 -7.41 -3.20 -1.31
C THR A 53 -8.13 -4.40 -1.92
N GLU A 54 -9.37 -4.64 -1.53
CA GLU A 54 -10.16 -5.72 -2.12
C GLU A 54 -10.44 -5.47 -3.60
N GLU A 55 -10.85 -4.24 -3.94
CA GLU A 55 -11.16 -3.88 -5.33
C GLU A 55 -9.94 -3.99 -6.23
N GLU A 56 -8.79 -3.52 -5.76
CA GLU A 56 -7.60 -3.39 -6.60
C GLU A 56 -6.72 -4.63 -6.60
N ALA A 57 -6.60 -5.32 -5.47
CA ALA A 57 -5.67 -6.43 -5.32
C ALA A 57 -6.35 -7.76 -4.98
N GLY A 58 -7.63 -7.75 -4.65
CA GLY A 58 -8.37 -8.96 -4.36
C GLY A 58 -8.20 -9.51 -2.96
N PHE A 59 -7.50 -8.81 -2.07
CA PHE A 59 -7.32 -9.27 -0.70
C PHE A 59 -8.42 -8.72 0.20
N VAL A 60 -9.01 -9.62 1.00
CA VAL A 60 -10.01 -9.25 1.99
C VAL A 60 -9.36 -9.21 3.38
N LYS A 61 -10.09 -8.65 4.34
CA LYS A 61 -9.56 -8.44 5.70
C LYS A 61 -8.99 -9.72 6.31
N ASP A 62 -9.66 -10.86 6.11
CA ASP A 62 -9.25 -12.14 6.71
C ASP A 62 -7.95 -12.68 6.09
N ASP A 63 -7.53 -12.18 4.94
CA ASP A 63 -6.26 -12.54 4.32
C ASP A 63 -5.06 -11.83 4.97
N LEU A 64 -5.33 -10.78 5.73
CA LEU A 64 -4.34 -9.81 6.15
C LEU A 64 -4.31 -9.66 7.66
N LYS A 65 -3.11 -9.36 8.18
CA LYS A 65 -2.95 -8.87 9.54
C LYS A 65 -2.62 -7.38 9.45
N ILE A 66 -3.50 -6.53 9.94
CA ILE A 66 -3.32 -5.08 9.86
C ILE A 66 -2.67 -4.57 11.14
N PHE A 67 -1.61 -3.78 10.96
CA PHE A 67 -0.89 -3.15 12.08
C PHE A 67 -1.44 -1.74 12.23
N GLU A 68 -2.47 -1.57 13.07
CA GLU A 68 -3.18 -0.30 13.20
C GLU A 68 -2.34 0.81 13.80
N ASP A 69 -1.27 0.45 14.51
CA ASP A 69 -0.31 1.41 15.06
C ASP A 69 0.79 1.81 14.08
N ALA A 70 0.82 1.19 12.90
CA ALA A 70 1.79 1.52 11.85
C ALA A 70 1.09 2.24 10.71
N LYS A 71 1.14 3.57 10.75
CA LYS A 71 0.43 4.43 9.80
C LYS A 71 1.38 5.51 9.28
N GLN A 72 1.30 5.80 7.98
CA GLN A 72 2.06 6.86 7.37
C GLN A 72 1.15 7.74 6.53
N GLU A 73 1.35 9.04 6.64
CA GLU A 73 0.59 10.03 5.87
C GLU A 73 1.51 10.69 4.86
N LEU A 74 1.10 10.68 3.59
CA LEU A 74 1.82 11.34 2.51
C LEU A 74 1.01 12.53 2.02
N ASN A 75 1.69 13.64 1.78
CA ASN A 75 1.05 14.87 1.36
C ASN A 75 1.59 15.29 0.00
N TYR A 76 0.68 15.48 -0.97
CA TYR A 76 1.02 15.86 -2.33
C TYR A 76 0.23 17.08 -2.76
N ASN A 77 0.73 17.76 -3.80
CA ASN A 77 -0.05 18.72 -4.56
C ASN A 77 -0.33 18.12 -5.93
N VAL A 78 -1.62 18.05 -6.30
CA VAL A 78 -2.06 17.56 -7.59
C VAL A 78 -2.78 18.72 -8.27
N ASN A 79 -2.16 19.28 -9.32
CA ASN A 79 -2.70 20.43 -10.04
C ASN A 79 -2.97 21.60 -9.10
N GLY A 80 -2.06 21.87 -8.16
CA GLY A 80 -2.18 22.96 -7.21
C GLY A 80 -3.13 22.68 -6.04
N LYS A 81 -3.71 21.48 -5.96
CA LYS A 81 -4.65 21.12 -4.89
C LYS A 81 -3.99 20.11 -3.95
N PRO A 82 -4.13 20.30 -2.63
CA PRO A 82 -3.56 19.34 -1.66
C PRO A 82 -4.25 17.98 -1.77
N LYS A 83 -3.45 16.92 -1.66
CA LYS A 83 -3.94 15.55 -1.58
C LYS A 83 -3.23 14.85 -0.44
N ILE A 84 -4.01 14.16 0.40
CA ILE A 84 -3.49 13.38 1.52
C ILE A 84 -3.72 11.91 1.20
N VAL A 85 -2.66 11.10 1.36
CA VAL A 85 -2.77 9.64 1.21
C VAL A 85 -2.29 9.01 2.49
N ILE A 86 -3.13 8.15 3.08
CA ILE A 86 -2.82 7.48 4.34
C ILE A 86 -2.67 5.98 4.06
N TYR A 87 -1.56 5.40 4.52
CA TYR A 87 -1.31 3.97 4.42
C TYR A 87 -1.12 3.36 5.80
N TRP A 88 -1.70 2.18 5.99
CA TRP A 88 -1.36 1.29 7.10
C TRP A 88 -0.55 0.13 6.58
N LEU A 89 0.27 -0.44 7.44
CA LEU A 89 1.03 -1.65 7.15
C LEU A 89 0.15 -2.86 7.36
N ALA A 90 0.21 -3.83 6.44
CA ALA A 90 -0.52 -5.09 6.57
C ALA A 90 0.34 -6.25 6.08
N GLU A 91 0.25 -7.38 6.77
CA GLU A 91 0.94 -8.59 6.37
C GLU A 91 -0.04 -9.54 5.69
N LEU A 92 0.34 -10.08 4.53
CA LEU A 92 -0.42 -11.15 3.89
C LEU A 92 -0.15 -12.44 4.65
N ILE A 93 -1.15 -12.88 5.44
CA ILE A 93 -1.01 -14.08 6.27
C ILE A 93 -1.53 -15.32 5.56
N LYS A 94 -2.38 -15.17 4.55
CA LYS A 94 -2.86 -16.28 3.73
C LYS A 94 -1.84 -16.54 2.62
N LYS A 95 -0.86 -17.38 2.92
CA LYS A 95 0.37 -17.49 2.13
C LYS A 95 0.18 -18.12 0.75
N ASP A 96 -0.92 -18.83 0.54
CA ASP A 96 -1.24 -19.46 -0.75
C ASP A 96 -2.04 -18.53 -1.67
N LYS A 97 -2.39 -17.33 -1.21
CA LYS A 97 -3.16 -16.37 -2.00
C LYS A 97 -2.24 -15.32 -2.61
N ASN A 98 -2.50 -14.96 -3.86
CA ASN A 98 -1.75 -13.91 -4.56
C ASN A 98 -2.66 -12.78 -4.96
N ALA A 99 -2.06 -11.64 -5.31
CA ALA A 99 -2.79 -10.48 -5.77
C ALA A 99 -3.50 -10.78 -7.09
N ARG A 100 -4.59 -10.05 -7.33
CA ARG A 100 -5.38 -10.13 -8.56
C ARG A 100 -5.49 -8.73 -9.14
N LEU A 101 -5.29 -8.60 -10.45
CA LEU A 101 -5.37 -7.30 -11.11
C LEU A 101 -6.82 -6.84 -11.26
N SER A 102 -7.05 -5.54 -11.04
CA SER A 102 -8.29 -4.86 -11.38
C SER A 102 -8.15 -4.17 -12.74
N SER A 103 -9.25 -3.56 -13.22
CA SER A 103 -9.20 -2.80 -14.47
C SER A 103 -8.34 -1.54 -14.37
N GLU A 104 -8.07 -1.07 -13.16
CA GLU A 104 -7.28 0.16 -12.94
C GLU A 104 -5.77 -0.11 -12.91
N HIS A 105 -5.36 -1.38 -12.93
CA HIS A 105 -3.95 -1.77 -12.87
C HIS A 105 -3.64 -2.78 -13.95
N GLN A 106 -2.43 -2.67 -14.52
CA GLN A 106 -2.01 -3.55 -15.60
C GLN A 106 -0.96 -4.57 -15.19
N ASP A 107 -0.35 -4.42 -14.00
CA ASP A 107 0.66 -5.35 -13.51
C ASP A 107 0.79 -5.23 -11.99
N PHE A 108 1.38 -6.22 -11.36
CA PHE A 108 1.77 -6.15 -9.95
C PHE A 108 3.09 -6.88 -9.75
N LYS A 109 3.82 -6.48 -8.72
CA LYS A 109 5.09 -7.12 -8.35
C LYS A 109 5.22 -7.18 -6.84
N TRP A 110 5.85 -8.24 -6.37
CA TRP A 110 6.31 -8.35 -4.99
C TRP A 110 7.81 -8.08 -5.00
N LEU A 111 8.24 -7.06 -4.26
CA LEU A 111 9.61 -6.56 -4.32
C LEU A 111 10.20 -6.41 -2.93
N GLY A 112 11.50 -6.69 -2.78
CA GLY A 112 12.22 -6.33 -1.57
C GLY A 112 12.25 -4.83 -1.37
N ILE A 113 12.68 -4.38 -0.19
CA ILE A 113 12.57 -2.96 0.18
C ILE A 113 13.29 -2.03 -0.80
N ASP A 114 14.52 -2.35 -1.20
CA ASP A 114 15.26 -1.45 -2.08
C ASP A 114 14.63 -1.34 -3.46
N ASP A 115 14.20 -2.47 -4.01
CA ASP A 115 13.55 -2.48 -5.34
C ASP A 115 12.18 -1.82 -5.27
N ALA A 116 11.43 -2.01 -4.17
CA ALA A 116 10.13 -1.37 -4.01
C ALA A 116 10.27 0.16 -3.97
N CYS A 117 11.27 0.66 -3.23
CA CYS A 117 11.54 2.10 -3.17
C CYS A 117 11.92 2.66 -4.53
N LYS A 118 12.80 1.94 -5.24
CA LYS A 118 13.24 2.36 -6.57
C LYS A 118 12.08 2.35 -7.56
N MET A 119 11.26 1.31 -7.54
CA MET A 119 10.15 1.16 -8.48
C MET A 119 9.07 2.21 -8.26
N SER A 120 8.79 2.57 -7.00
CA SER A 120 7.78 3.59 -6.70
C SER A 120 8.20 4.98 -7.20
N GLY A 121 9.49 5.30 -7.14
CA GLY A 121 10.06 6.48 -7.77
C GLY A 121 9.83 7.81 -7.07
N TYR A 122 9.17 7.84 -5.90
CA TYR A 122 8.87 9.07 -5.17
C TYR A 122 9.51 9.04 -3.78
N GLU A 123 10.10 10.18 -3.39
CA GLU A 123 10.79 10.29 -2.10
C GLU A 123 9.84 10.03 -0.92
N ASP A 124 8.62 10.55 -0.99
CA ASP A 124 7.65 10.36 0.09
C ASP A 124 7.28 8.90 0.26
N MET A 125 7.09 8.18 -0.85
CA MET A 125 6.79 6.76 -0.81
C MET A 125 7.99 5.96 -0.30
N GLU A 126 9.20 6.31 -0.73
CA GLU A 126 10.40 5.65 -0.24
C GLU A 126 10.50 5.81 1.28
N ARG A 127 10.26 7.02 1.78
CA ARG A 127 10.30 7.29 3.22
C ARG A 127 9.28 6.45 3.98
N ALA A 128 8.07 6.34 3.44
CA ALA A 128 7.01 5.53 4.05
C ALA A 128 7.36 4.05 4.05
N LEU A 129 7.84 3.53 2.91
CA LEU A 129 8.22 2.12 2.80
C LEU A 129 9.35 1.78 3.77
N ARG A 130 10.37 2.64 3.85
CA ARG A 130 11.50 2.40 4.77
C ARG A 130 11.07 2.50 6.24
N HIS A 131 10.13 3.39 6.54
CA HIS A 131 9.55 3.46 7.89
C HIS A 131 8.87 2.14 8.26
N PHE A 132 8.06 1.61 7.36
CA PHE A 132 7.38 0.33 7.60
C PHE A 132 8.38 -0.83 7.70
N ASP A 133 9.43 -0.80 6.89
CA ASP A 133 10.45 -1.84 6.92
C ASP A 133 11.16 -1.87 8.27
N ARG A 134 11.49 -0.69 8.82
CA ARG A 134 12.07 -0.58 10.16
C ARG A 134 11.10 -1.05 11.24
N TYR A 135 9.82 -0.73 11.09
CA TYR A 135 8.79 -1.19 12.01
C TYR A 135 8.75 -2.72 12.07
N ILE A 136 8.79 -3.37 10.90
CA ILE A 136 8.78 -4.84 10.82
C ILE A 136 10.02 -5.40 11.52
N ALA A 137 11.19 -4.83 11.27
CA ALA A 137 12.43 -5.27 11.90
C ALA A 137 12.37 -5.16 13.43
N THR A 138 11.80 -4.07 13.93
CA THR A 138 11.62 -3.85 15.36
C THR A 138 10.70 -4.90 15.98
N LYS A 139 9.58 -5.20 15.31
CA LYS A 139 8.63 -6.21 15.79
C LYS A 139 9.24 -7.62 15.80
N ASN A 140 10.09 -7.93 14.82
CA ASN A 140 10.74 -9.25 14.74
C ASN A 140 11.74 -9.47 15.88
N ASN A 141 12.22 -8.42 16.49
CA ASN A 141 13.21 -8.49 17.58
C ASN A 141 12.58 -8.52 18.98
N GLN A 142 11.27 -8.62 19.04
CA GLN A 142 10.53 -8.67 20.31
C GLN A 142 10.16 -10.10 20.70
#